data_cad29a40aaf3a9ee6e3c4a50f6f6fc6e
#
_entry.id   cad29a40aaf3a9ee6e3c4a50f6f6fc6e
#
_cell.length_a   1.000
_cell.length_b   1.000
_cell.length_c   1.000
_cell.angle_alpha   90.00
_cell.angle_beta   90.00
_cell.angle_gamma   90.00
#
_symmetry.space_group_name_H-M   'P 1'
#
loop_
_entity.id
_entity.type
_entity.pdbx_description
1 polymer ?
#
loop_
_entity_poly.entity_id
_entity_poly.type
_entity_poly.pdbx_seq_one_letter_code
_entity_poly.pdbx_strand_id
1 'polypeptide(L)'
;MEGPKNGLKLARMEFRTKLVVRKRNRRAYIAYAGLVIAASSLLLIFIPAAEDYIPYVFGGGIAIVVIGAVIARGDVRNYGFSGEELVISPSGITVGAIHYPMRMVQHMDFNVEAYNGLYVNDGAMVSGSNSDGMTNDLSFESGGSKVKVGFYLDSKEHVQELGLIFDAFYRARVPFIERNRGRQTYLFQHLTGVALEEFKRKYGYA
;
A
#
# COMPACT_ATOMS: atom_id res chain seq x y z
N MET A 1 -45.68 0.98 10.48
CA MET A 1 -44.57 0.24 11.11
C MET A 1 -43.88 -0.62 10.05
N GLU A 2 -42.93 -0.06 9.33
CA GLU A 2 -42.04 -0.82 8.43
C GLU A 2 -40.67 -0.96 9.11
N GLY A 3 -40.47 -2.04 9.82
CA GLY A 3 -39.16 -2.47 10.30
C GLY A 3 -38.69 -3.67 9.46
N PRO A 4 -37.56 -4.11 9.54
CA PRO A 4 -36.19 -3.82 9.19
C PRO A 4 -35.73 -4.52 7.88
N LYS A 5 -36.18 -4.01 6.73
CA LYS A 5 -35.69 -4.49 5.41
C LYS A 5 -34.22 -4.06 5.12
N ASN A 6 -33.67 -3.12 5.91
CA ASN A 6 -32.30 -2.61 5.72
C ASN A 6 -31.20 -3.53 6.29
N GLY A 7 -31.49 -4.34 7.31
CA GLY A 7 -30.51 -5.23 7.92
C GLY A 7 -30.04 -6.38 7.02
N LEU A 8 -30.95 -6.90 6.19
CA LEU A 8 -30.62 -8.00 5.26
C LEU A 8 -29.74 -7.57 4.07
N LYS A 9 -29.85 -6.31 3.63
CA LYS A 9 -29.01 -5.78 2.55
C LYS A 9 -27.58 -5.52 3.01
N LEU A 10 -27.37 -5.05 4.23
CA LEU A 10 -26.03 -4.82 4.80
C LEU A 10 -25.24 -6.13 4.98
N ALA A 11 -25.91 -7.23 5.34
CA ALA A 11 -25.26 -8.53 5.56
C ALA A 11 -24.73 -9.19 4.27
N ARG A 12 -25.09 -8.68 3.09
CA ARG A 12 -24.64 -9.20 1.78
C ARG A 12 -23.63 -8.28 1.06
N MET A 13 -23.26 -7.16 1.68
CA MET A 13 -22.26 -6.27 1.07
C MET A 13 -20.88 -6.85 1.34
N GLU A 14 -20.21 -7.23 0.27
CA GLU A 14 -18.84 -7.71 0.31
C GLU A 14 -18.01 -6.96 -0.74
N PHE A 15 -16.86 -6.48 -0.34
CA PHE A 15 -15.82 -6.00 -1.23
C PHE A 15 -14.76 -7.09 -1.35
N ARG A 16 -14.42 -7.45 -2.58
CA ARG A 16 -13.42 -8.50 -2.86
C ARG A 16 -12.31 -7.95 -3.73
N THR A 17 -11.08 -8.23 -3.35
CA THR A 17 -9.92 -7.84 -4.14
C THR A 17 -8.76 -8.82 -3.96
N LYS A 18 -7.79 -8.74 -4.88
CA LYS A 18 -6.56 -9.55 -4.80
C LYS A 18 -5.61 -8.98 -3.78
N LEU A 19 -5.00 -9.87 -2.98
CA LEU A 19 -3.92 -9.50 -2.10
C LEU A 19 -2.65 -9.21 -2.88
N VAL A 20 -1.97 -8.14 -2.46
CA VAL A 20 -0.74 -7.66 -3.05
C VAL A 20 0.41 -7.90 -2.09
N VAL A 21 1.50 -8.47 -2.60
CA VAL A 21 2.74 -8.67 -1.86
C VAL A 21 3.87 -7.85 -2.46
N ARG A 22 4.71 -7.31 -1.61
CA ARG A 22 5.92 -6.63 -2.06
C ARG A 22 6.93 -7.64 -2.56
N LYS A 23 7.26 -7.57 -3.82
CA LYS A 23 8.33 -8.38 -4.41
C LYS A 23 9.69 -7.82 -3.99
N ARG A 24 10.60 -8.73 -3.67
CA ARG A 24 11.98 -8.33 -3.36
C ARG A 24 12.65 -7.88 -4.65
N ASN A 25 13.09 -6.63 -4.71
CA ASN A 25 13.81 -6.10 -5.87
C ASN A 25 15.20 -6.74 -5.95
N ARG A 26 15.30 -7.84 -6.72
CA ARG A 26 16.59 -8.54 -6.91
C ARG A 26 17.61 -7.68 -7.63
N ARG A 27 17.17 -6.72 -8.44
CA ARG A 27 18.07 -5.86 -9.23
C ARG A 27 18.79 -4.82 -8.37
N ALA A 28 18.23 -4.44 -7.23
CA ALA A 28 18.92 -3.60 -6.25
C ALA A 28 20.21 -4.24 -5.73
N TYR A 29 20.31 -5.58 -5.73
CA TYR A 29 21.54 -6.27 -5.33
C TYR A 29 22.72 -6.00 -6.25
N ILE A 30 22.48 -5.66 -7.53
CA ILE A 30 23.56 -5.28 -8.48
C ILE A 30 24.23 -4.00 -7.97
N ALA A 31 23.46 -2.99 -7.56
CA ALA A 31 24.00 -1.76 -7.01
C ALA A 31 24.75 -2.01 -5.68
N TYR A 32 24.22 -2.88 -4.80
CA TYR A 32 24.94 -3.26 -3.57
C TYR A 32 26.24 -4.01 -3.85
N ALA A 33 26.24 -4.91 -4.84
CA ALA A 33 27.48 -5.60 -5.23
C ALA A 33 28.52 -4.61 -5.73
N GLY A 34 28.15 -3.64 -6.57
CA GLY A 34 29.04 -2.56 -7.00
C GLY A 34 29.60 -1.75 -5.84
N LEU A 35 28.77 -1.42 -4.84
CA LEU A 35 29.22 -0.71 -3.64
C LEU A 35 30.24 -1.53 -2.84
N VAL A 36 30.01 -2.83 -2.67
CA VAL A 36 30.95 -3.73 -1.98
C VAL A 36 32.28 -3.79 -2.73
N ILE A 37 32.26 -3.91 -4.06
CA ILE A 37 33.48 -3.91 -4.88
C ILE A 37 34.24 -2.60 -4.70
N ALA A 38 33.55 -1.44 -4.82
CA ALA A 38 34.18 -0.13 -4.64
C ALA A 38 34.77 0.05 -3.23
N ALA A 39 34.04 -0.38 -2.19
CA ALA A 39 34.55 -0.32 -0.81
C ALA A 39 35.73 -1.26 -0.58
N SER A 40 35.69 -2.47 -1.16
CA SER A 40 36.81 -3.44 -1.04
C SER A 40 38.07 -2.96 -1.73
N SER A 41 37.99 -2.12 -2.76
CA SER A 41 39.18 -1.56 -3.40
C SER A 41 40.03 -0.70 -2.46
N LEU A 42 39.41 -0.12 -1.41
CA LEU A 42 40.15 0.64 -0.39
C LEU A 42 41.09 -0.26 0.44
N LEU A 43 40.79 -1.55 0.54
CA LEU A 43 41.67 -2.49 1.23
C LEU A 43 42.95 -2.79 0.44
N LEU A 44 42.93 -2.57 -0.89
CA LEU A 44 44.10 -2.75 -1.75
C LEU A 44 45.23 -1.72 -1.45
N ILE A 45 44.88 -0.58 -0.78
CA ILE A 45 45.85 0.42 -0.34
C ILE A 45 46.90 -0.19 0.57
N PHE A 46 46.56 -1.24 1.34
CA PHE A 46 47.49 -1.93 2.22
C PHE A 46 48.42 -2.94 1.51
N ILE A 47 48.26 -3.11 0.21
CA ILE A 47 49.02 -4.05 -0.62
C ILE A 47 49.80 -3.24 -1.67
N PRO A 48 51.12 -2.94 -1.43
CA PRO A 48 51.89 -2.08 -2.34
C PRO A 48 51.91 -2.54 -3.81
N ALA A 49 51.91 -3.87 -4.04
CA ALA A 49 51.86 -4.44 -5.40
C ALA A 49 50.49 -4.26 -6.12
N ALA A 50 49.45 -3.82 -5.41
CA ALA A 50 48.12 -3.63 -5.95
C ALA A 50 47.74 -2.15 -6.16
N GLU A 51 48.59 -1.21 -5.83
CA GLU A 51 48.32 0.23 -5.87
C GLU A 51 47.86 0.69 -7.23
N ASP A 52 48.50 0.22 -8.31
CA ASP A 52 48.13 0.57 -9.68
C ASP A 52 46.73 0.09 -10.10
N TYR A 53 46.15 -0.88 -9.42
CA TYR A 53 44.84 -1.45 -9.74
C TYR A 53 43.69 -0.76 -9.01
N ILE A 54 43.96 0.02 -7.95
CA ILE A 54 42.94 0.68 -7.13
C ILE A 54 41.98 1.54 -7.96
N PRO A 55 42.45 2.43 -8.87
CA PRO A 55 41.54 3.25 -9.66
C PRO A 55 40.60 2.45 -10.55
N TYR A 56 41.07 1.33 -11.10
CA TYR A 56 40.28 0.49 -11.98
C TYR A 56 39.21 -0.29 -11.22
N VAL A 57 39.56 -0.86 -10.06
CA VAL A 57 38.60 -1.62 -9.22
C VAL A 57 37.56 -0.68 -8.62
N PHE A 58 37.98 0.49 -8.12
CA PHE A 58 37.09 1.51 -7.59
C PHE A 58 36.16 2.06 -8.67
N GLY A 59 36.71 2.48 -9.82
CA GLY A 59 35.94 2.98 -10.96
C GLY A 59 34.96 1.96 -11.50
N GLY A 60 35.37 0.70 -11.62
CA GLY A 60 34.50 -0.43 -12.00
C GLY A 60 33.37 -0.64 -11.01
N GLY A 61 33.67 -0.60 -9.71
CA GLY A 61 32.65 -0.68 -8.65
C GLY A 61 31.61 0.44 -8.76
N ILE A 62 32.04 1.67 -8.94
CA ILE A 62 31.14 2.83 -9.13
C ILE A 62 30.31 2.69 -10.40
N ALA A 63 30.90 2.24 -11.50
CA ALA A 63 30.15 2.00 -12.74
C ALA A 63 29.02 0.97 -12.53
N ILE A 64 29.29 -0.13 -11.80
CA ILE A 64 28.29 -1.14 -11.44
C ILE A 64 27.20 -0.53 -10.56
N VAL A 65 27.54 0.35 -9.60
CA VAL A 65 26.54 1.07 -8.76
C VAL A 65 25.62 1.89 -9.64
N VAL A 66 26.16 2.69 -10.57
CA VAL A 66 25.38 3.54 -11.46
C VAL A 66 24.47 2.72 -12.37
N ILE A 67 25.00 1.68 -13.01
CA ILE A 67 24.23 0.77 -13.87
C ILE A 67 23.12 0.09 -13.03
N GLY A 68 23.45 -0.44 -11.85
CA GLY A 68 22.50 -1.08 -10.95
C GLY A 68 21.40 -0.13 -10.50
N ALA A 69 21.73 1.13 -10.21
CA ALA A 69 20.77 2.16 -9.82
C ALA A 69 19.83 2.52 -10.98
N VAL A 70 20.34 2.63 -12.21
CA VAL A 70 19.53 2.90 -13.41
C VAL A 70 18.58 1.74 -13.69
N ILE A 71 19.08 0.50 -13.63
CA ILE A 71 18.27 -0.72 -13.82
C ILE A 71 17.21 -0.82 -12.71
N ALA A 72 17.56 -0.52 -11.45
CA ALA A 72 16.63 -0.58 -10.33
C ALA A 72 15.54 0.50 -10.43
N ARG A 73 15.83 1.69 -10.99
CA ARG A 73 14.83 2.74 -11.24
C ARG A 73 13.81 2.35 -12.30
N GLY A 74 14.21 1.57 -13.31
CA GLY A 74 13.31 1.11 -14.38
C GLY A 74 12.32 0.04 -13.90
N ASP A 75 12.51 -0.56 -12.72
CA ASP A 75 11.66 -1.63 -12.19
C ASP A 75 10.71 -1.08 -11.12
N VAL A 76 9.80 -0.19 -11.54
CA VAL A 76 8.83 0.49 -10.67
C VAL A 76 7.83 -0.49 -10.03
N ARG A 77 7.72 -1.73 -10.54
CA ARG A 77 6.74 -2.72 -10.05
C ARG A 77 7.34 -3.65 -8.98
N ASN A 78 7.54 -3.10 -7.79
CA ASN A 78 7.95 -3.89 -6.61
C ASN A 78 6.80 -4.70 -5.98
N TYR A 79 5.66 -4.80 -6.68
CA TYR A 79 4.46 -5.46 -6.18
C TYR A 79 4.03 -6.59 -7.12
N GLY A 80 3.28 -7.52 -6.58
CA GLY A 80 2.66 -8.60 -7.34
C GLY A 80 1.54 -9.26 -6.55
N PHE A 81 0.74 -10.06 -7.21
CA PHE A 81 -0.35 -10.79 -6.56
C PHE A 81 0.19 -11.98 -5.77
N SER A 82 -0.39 -12.23 -4.58
CA SER A 82 -0.08 -13.42 -3.76
C SER A 82 -0.80 -14.68 -4.27
N GLY A 83 -1.84 -14.53 -5.07
CA GLY A 83 -2.77 -15.60 -5.44
C GLY A 83 -3.95 -15.74 -4.47
N GLU A 84 -3.97 -14.98 -3.38
CA GLU A 84 -5.03 -14.96 -2.38
C GLU A 84 -5.92 -13.72 -2.53
N GLU A 85 -7.08 -13.74 -1.88
CA GLU A 85 -8.05 -12.64 -1.89
C GLU A 85 -8.18 -11.97 -0.52
N LEU A 86 -8.50 -10.68 -0.54
CA LEU A 86 -9.01 -9.91 0.57
C LEU A 86 -10.52 -9.75 0.39
N VAL A 87 -11.29 -10.14 1.39
CA VAL A 87 -12.74 -9.92 1.42
C VAL A 87 -13.06 -9.07 2.65
N ILE A 88 -13.75 -7.95 2.43
CA ILE A 88 -14.16 -7.02 3.49
C ILE A 88 -15.68 -6.95 3.49
N SER A 89 -16.27 -7.12 4.66
CA SER A 89 -17.72 -7.02 4.87
C SER A 89 -18.03 -6.40 6.23
N PRO A 90 -19.24 -5.93 6.48
CA PRO A 90 -19.64 -5.47 7.82
C PRO A 90 -19.54 -6.54 8.91
N SER A 91 -19.49 -7.83 8.56
CA SER A 91 -19.37 -8.95 9.51
C SER A 91 -17.91 -9.30 9.84
N GLY A 92 -16.95 -8.94 8.97
CA GLY A 92 -15.53 -9.25 9.20
C GLY A 92 -14.64 -9.04 7.98
N ILE A 93 -13.37 -9.35 8.18
CA ILE A 93 -12.33 -9.27 7.17
C ILE A 93 -11.75 -10.67 6.96
N THR A 94 -11.65 -11.11 5.71
CA THR A 94 -10.99 -12.36 5.36
C THR A 94 -9.72 -12.06 4.55
N VAL A 95 -8.59 -12.56 5.02
CA VAL A 95 -7.28 -12.42 4.38
C VAL A 95 -6.81 -13.80 3.97
N GLY A 96 -6.87 -14.11 2.69
CA GLY A 96 -6.62 -15.47 2.20
C GLY A 96 -7.59 -16.46 2.84
N ALA A 97 -7.07 -17.43 3.58
CA ALA A 97 -7.87 -18.45 4.27
C ALA A 97 -8.32 -18.05 5.70
N ILE A 98 -7.85 -16.91 6.21
CA ILE A 98 -8.10 -16.53 7.62
C ILE A 98 -9.22 -15.51 7.70
N HIS A 99 -10.25 -15.81 8.49
CA HIS A 99 -11.37 -14.92 8.74
C HIS A 99 -11.23 -14.24 10.12
N TYR A 100 -11.37 -12.92 10.13
CA TYR A 100 -11.34 -12.06 11.33
C TYR A 100 -12.72 -11.46 11.53
N PRO A 101 -13.54 -11.94 12.50
CA PRO A 101 -14.83 -11.34 12.81
C PRO A 101 -14.68 -9.87 13.19
N MET A 102 -15.59 -8.98 12.73
CA MET A 102 -15.47 -7.54 12.93
C MET A 102 -15.36 -7.16 14.41
N ARG A 103 -16.03 -7.90 15.31
CA ARG A 103 -15.94 -7.69 16.78
C ARG A 103 -14.53 -7.87 17.36
N MET A 104 -13.65 -8.58 16.65
CA MET A 104 -12.26 -8.83 17.07
C MET A 104 -11.25 -7.91 16.35
N VAL A 105 -11.71 -7.10 15.41
CA VAL A 105 -10.88 -6.18 14.64
C VAL A 105 -10.82 -4.85 15.37
N GLN A 106 -9.60 -4.37 15.62
CA GLN A 106 -9.31 -3.09 16.28
C GLN A 106 -8.30 -2.30 15.47
N HIS A 107 -8.22 -0.98 15.67
CA HIS A 107 -7.25 -0.08 15.05
C HIS A 107 -7.15 -0.25 13.52
N MET A 108 -8.31 -0.38 12.87
CA MET A 108 -8.39 -0.58 11.42
C MET A 108 -8.01 0.72 10.69
N ASP A 109 -7.04 0.64 9.79
CA ASP A 109 -6.52 1.77 9.02
C ASP A 109 -6.39 1.36 7.55
N PHE A 110 -7.14 2.03 6.70
CA PHE A 110 -7.10 1.89 5.24
C PHE A 110 -6.29 3.03 4.65
N ASN A 111 -5.27 2.72 3.88
CA ASN A 111 -4.57 3.70 3.07
C ASN A 111 -4.84 3.40 1.59
N VAL A 112 -5.66 4.22 0.97
CA VAL A 112 -6.04 4.10 -0.44
C VAL A 112 -5.25 5.14 -1.23
N GLU A 113 -4.29 4.69 -2.02
CA GLU A 113 -3.43 5.60 -2.78
C GLU A 113 -3.94 5.81 -4.21
N ALA A 114 -4.22 4.72 -4.92
CA ALA A 114 -4.61 4.80 -6.30
C ALA A 114 -5.26 3.51 -6.81
N TYR A 115 -6.06 3.60 -7.87
CA TYR A 115 -6.53 2.46 -8.64
C TYR A 115 -5.72 2.32 -9.95
N ASN A 116 -5.81 1.17 -10.58
CA ASN A 116 -5.12 0.88 -11.84
C ASN A 116 -5.59 1.83 -12.96
N GLY A 117 -4.63 2.47 -13.61
CA GLY A 117 -4.89 3.47 -14.65
C GLY A 117 -5.09 4.90 -14.15
N LEU A 118 -5.13 5.15 -12.82
CA LEU A 118 -5.16 6.52 -12.31
C LEU A 118 -3.82 7.21 -12.62
N TYR A 119 -3.90 8.36 -13.30
CA TYR A 119 -2.73 9.19 -13.53
C TYR A 119 -2.29 9.85 -12.21
N VAL A 120 -1.06 9.57 -11.80
CA VAL A 120 -0.46 10.10 -10.58
C VAL A 120 0.75 10.95 -10.95
N ASN A 121 0.73 12.20 -10.50
CA ASN A 121 1.88 13.09 -10.61
C ASN A 121 2.53 13.21 -9.22
N ASP A 122 3.64 12.53 -9.01
CA ASP A 122 4.32 12.49 -7.71
C ASP A 122 5.16 13.75 -7.42
N GLY A 123 5.12 14.75 -8.31
CA GLY A 123 5.88 15.99 -8.15
C GLY A 123 7.41 15.85 -8.23
N ALA A 124 7.91 14.62 -8.14
CA ALA A 124 9.35 14.31 -8.17
C ALA A 124 9.89 13.99 -9.57
N MET A 125 9.01 13.76 -10.53
CA MET A 125 9.35 13.50 -11.93
C MET A 125 8.64 14.50 -12.86
N VAL A 126 9.33 14.89 -13.91
CA VAL A 126 8.81 15.80 -14.97
C VAL A 126 7.60 15.20 -15.72
N SER A 127 7.36 13.88 -15.56
CA SER A 127 6.22 13.19 -16.16
C SER A 127 5.56 12.29 -15.10
N GLY A 128 4.27 12.49 -14.85
CA GLY A 128 3.47 11.55 -14.06
C GLY A 128 3.34 10.20 -14.77
N SER A 129 2.94 9.18 -14.03
CA SER A 129 2.71 7.84 -14.56
C SER A 129 1.33 7.31 -14.15
N ASN A 130 0.82 6.34 -14.91
CA ASN A 130 -0.37 5.62 -14.51
C ASN A 130 -0.05 4.66 -13.36
N SER A 131 -0.85 4.72 -12.30
CA SER A 131 -0.79 3.77 -11.20
C SER A 131 -1.12 2.35 -11.69
N ASP A 132 -0.51 1.36 -11.06
CA ASP A 132 -0.86 -0.06 -11.24
C ASP A 132 -1.92 -0.54 -10.23
N GLY A 133 -2.41 0.34 -9.34
CA GLY A 133 -3.43 0.02 -8.34
C GLY A 133 -2.95 -0.86 -7.19
N MET A 134 -1.65 -1.12 -7.04
CA MET A 134 -1.09 -2.09 -6.09
C MET A 134 -0.51 -1.46 -4.82
N THR A 135 -0.60 -0.14 -4.65
CA THR A 135 0.02 0.58 -3.53
C THR A 135 -0.90 0.80 -2.33
N ASN A 136 -2.11 0.22 -2.37
CA ASN A 136 -3.07 0.35 -1.29
C ASN A 136 -2.78 -0.65 -0.18
N ASP A 137 -3.02 -0.25 1.07
CA ASP A 137 -2.82 -1.13 2.21
C ASP A 137 -3.94 -1.01 3.26
N LEU A 138 -4.15 -2.12 3.97
CA LEU A 138 -5.02 -2.24 5.12
C LEU A 138 -4.21 -2.76 6.28
N SER A 139 -4.31 -2.11 7.43
CA SER A 139 -3.77 -2.64 8.68
C SER A 139 -4.84 -2.66 9.77
N PHE A 140 -4.79 -3.67 10.63
CA PHE A 140 -5.67 -3.80 11.80
C PHE A 140 -5.01 -4.70 12.86
N GLU A 141 -5.59 -4.73 14.04
CA GLU A 141 -5.20 -5.63 15.11
C GLU A 141 -6.32 -6.63 15.39
N SER A 142 -5.95 -7.89 15.60
CA SER A 142 -6.89 -8.94 16.00
C SER A 142 -6.20 -9.96 16.91
N GLY A 143 -6.78 -10.25 18.06
CA GLY A 143 -6.21 -11.18 19.02
C GLY A 143 -4.81 -10.76 19.51
N GLY A 144 -4.53 -9.46 19.63
CA GLY A 144 -3.22 -8.92 20.03
C GLY A 144 -2.14 -8.95 18.94
N SER A 145 -2.47 -9.43 17.74
CA SER A 145 -1.55 -9.46 16.60
C SER A 145 -1.90 -8.39 15.59
N LYS A 146 -0.88 -7.68 15.06
CA LYS A 146 -1.04 -6.71 13.99
C LYS A 146 -1.02 -7.42 12.64
N VAL A 147 -2.05 -7.20 11.84
CA VAL A 147 -2.16 -7.67 10.45
C VAL A 147 -1.98 -6.47 9.54
N LYS A 148 -1.09 -6.59 8.54
CA LYS A 148 -0.92 -5.58 7.49
C LYS A 148 -0.87 -6.28 6.14
N VAL A 149 -1.74 -5.86 5.22
CA VAL A 149 -1.87 -6.45 3.89
C VAL A 149 -1.97 -5.37 2.82
N GLY A 150 -1.33 -5.62 1.68
CA GLY A 150 -1.55 -4.83 0.48
C GLY A 150 -2.74 -5.37 -0.30
N PHE A 151 -3.49 -4.47 -0.97
CA PHE A 151 -4.60 -4.88 -1.81
C PHE A 151 -4.66 -4.09 -3.12
N TYR A 152 -5.29 -4.71 -4.11
CA TYR A 152 -5.38 -4.19 -5.47
C TYR A 152 -6.69 -3.45 -5.68
N LEU A 153 -6.63 -2.29 -6.34
CA LEU A 153 -7.80 -1.59 -6.85
C LEU A 153 -7.73 -1.55 -8.38
N ASP A 154 -8.64 -2.27 -9.00
CA ASP A 154 -8.67 -2.47 -10.46
C ASP A 154 -9.08 -1.21 -11.22
N SER A 155 -10.10 -0.51 -10.73
CA SER A 155 -10.72 0.60 -11.44
C SER A 155 -11.36 1.61 -10.48
N LYS A 156 -11.89 2.70 -11.03
CA LYS A 156 -12.66 3.68 -10.27
C LYS A 156 -13.94 3.07 -9.68
N GLU A 157 -14.59 2.18 -10.41
CA GLU A 157 -15.81 1.46 -9.96
C GLU A 157 -15.48 0.60 -8.76
N HIS A 158 -14.32 -0.07 -8.75
CA HIS A 158 -13.85 -0.87 -7.62
C HIS A 158 -13.59 -0.01 -6.36
N VAL A 159 -13.11 1.23 -6.53
CA VAL A 159 -13.02 2.21 -5.43
C VAL A 159 -14.42 2.59 -4.92
N GLN A 160 -15.41 2.73 -5.80
CA GLN A 160 -16.80 3.02 -5.39
C GLN A 160 -17.40 1.88 -4.58
N GLU A 161 -17.14 0.62 -4.96
CA GLU A 161 -17.56 -0.56 -4.18
C GLU A 161 -16.95 -0.54 -2.77
N LEU A 162 -15.66 -0.23 -2.64
CA LEU A 162 -15.02 -0.05 -1.32
C LEU A 162 -15.67 1.10 -0.54
N GLY A 163 -16.06 2.18 -1.23
CA GLY A 163 -16.78 3.30 -0.65
C GLY A 163 -18.13 2.91 -0.04
N LEU A 164 -18.82 1.95 -0.64
CA LEU A 164 -20.07 1.41 -0.05
C LEU A 164 -19.81 0.67 1.27
N ILE A 165 -18.70 -0.05 1.37
CA ILE A 165 -18.29 -0.71 2.63
C ILE A 165 -17.96 0.37 3.68
N PHE A 166 -17.24 1.43 3.32
CA PHE A 166 -16.95 2.53 4.24
C PHE A 166 -18.21 3.22 4.73
N ASP A 167 -19.18 3.50 3.83
CA ASP A 167 -20.49 4.04 4.24
C ASP A 167 -21.20 3.10 5.22
N ALA A 168 -21.16 1.79 4.97
CA ALA A 168 -21.72 0.81 5.90
C ALA A 168 -21.01 0.80 7.26
N PHE A 169 -19.67 0.92 7.29
CA PHE A 169 -18.89 1.03 8.52
C PHE A 169 -19.22 2.30 9.30
N TYR A 170 -19.32 3.45 8.63
CA TYR A 170 -19.75 4.71 9.27
C TYR A 170 -21.14 4.57 9.89
N ARG A 171 -22.12 4.02 9.16
CA ARG A 171 -23.47 3.78 9.68
C ARG A 171 -23.52 2.82 10.86
N ALA A 172 -22.69 1.77 10.83
CA ALA A 172 -22.58 0.79 11.90
C ALA A 172 -21.68 1.24 13.06
N ARG A 173 -21.07 2.44 12.96
CA ARG A 173 -20.10 2.99 13.93
C ARG A 173 -18.92 2.06 14.18
N VAL A 174 -18.48 1.33 13.14
CA VAL A 174 -17.24 0.55 13.19
C VAL A 174 -16.06 1.53 13.29
N PRO A 175 -15.17 1.40 14.27
CA PRO A 175 -14.03 2.31 14.38
C PRO A 175 -12.97 1.96 13.33
N PHE A 176 -12.71 2.89 12.40
CA PHE A 176 -11.64 2.78 11.41
C PHE A 176 -11.12 4.15 11.01
N ILE A 177 -9.94 4.17 10.43
CA ILE A 177 -9.33 5.34 9.82
C ILE A 177 -9.27 5.10 8.32
N GLU A 178 -9.63 6.10 7.56
CA GLU A 178 -9.54 6.11 6.11
C GLU A 178 -8.51 7.17 5.71
N ARG A 179 -7.56 6.78 4.87
CA ARG A 179 -6.52 7.68 4.34
C ARG A 179 -6.48 7.62 2.82
N ASN A 180 -6.20 8.75 2.23
CA ASN A 180 -5.82 8.86 0.83
C ASN A 180 -4.43 9.50 0.78
N ARG A 181 -3.45 8.77 0.25
CA ARG A 181 -2.03 9.19 0.20
C ARG A 181 -1.52 9.69 1.56
N GLY A 182 -1.82 8.93 2.60
CA GLY A 182 -1.42 9.21 3.97
C GLY A 182 -2.22 10.30 4.69
N ARG A 183 -3.11 11.04 4.00
CA ARG A 183 -3.99 12.05 4.61
C ARG A 183 -5.34 11.45 4.95
N GLN A 184 -5.85 11.74 6.14
CA GLN A 184 -7.16 11.26 6.57
C GLN A 184 -8.26 11.82 5.66
N THR A 185 -9.19 10.93 5.29
CA THR A 185 -10.36 11.22 4.46
C THR A 185 -11.63 10.63 5.08
N TYR A 186 -12.77 10.99 4.51
CA TYR A 186 -14.09 10.50 4.91
C TYR A 186 -14.88 10.25 3.62
N LEU A 187 -15.16 8.99 3.31
CA LEU A 187 -15.72 8.55 2.01
C LEU A 187 -14.90 9.13 0.83
N PHE A 188 -13.56 8.97 0.91
CA PHE A 188 -12.57 9.47 -0.05
C PHE A 188 -12.51 11.00 -0.21
N GLN A 189 -13.16 11.76 0.66
CA GLN A 189 -13.17 13.22 0.63
C GLN A 189 -12.36 13.80 1.79
N HIS A 190 -11.61 14.85 1.51
CA HIS A 190 -10.96 15.66 2.53
C HIS A 190 -11.97 16.64 3.11
N LEU A 191 -12.64 16.25 4.20
CA LEU A 191 -13.60 17.10 4.89
C LEU A 191 -12.92 17.89 6.00
N THR A 192 -13.21 19.20 6.08
CA THR A 192 -12.71 20.09 7.11
C THR A 192 -13.80 21.05 7.54
N GLY A 193 -13.68 21.63 8.76
CA GLY A 193 -14.62 22.65 9.24
C GLY A 193 -16.07 22.17 9.25
N VAL A 194 -16.96 22.98 8.72
CA VAL A 194 -18.42 22.73 8.72
C VAL A 194 -18.78 21.41 8.05
N ALA A 195 -18.14 21.08 6.92
CA ALA A 195 -18.43 19.84 6.19
C ALA A 195 -18.09 18.59 7.01
N LEU A 196 -17.01 18.62 7.80
CA LEU A 196 -16.65 17.54 8.72
C LEU A 196 -17.67 17.40 9.86
N GLU A 197 -18.12 18.51 10.43
CA GLU A 197 -19.13 18.47 11.51
C GLU A 197 -20.49 17.98 10.99
N GLU A 198 -20.88 18.33 9.77
CA GLU A 198 -22.08 17.79 9.13
C GLU A 198 -21.96 16.29 8.88
N PHE A 199 -20.78 15.83 8.43
CA PHE A 199 -20.50 14.41 8.27
C PHE A 199 -20.61 13.67 9.59
N LYS A 200 -19.96 14.14 10.64
CA LYS A 200 -20.03 13.56 11.99
C LYS A 200 -21.47 13.47 12.48
N ARG A 201 -22.24 14.55 12.34
CA ARG A 201 -23.66 14.59 12.71
C ARG A 201 -24.48 13.56 11.92
N LYS A 202 -24.25 13.44 10.59
CA LYS A 202 -24.95 12.48 9.74
C LYS A 202 -24.75 11.02 10.18
N TYR A 203 -23.54 10.69 10.64
CA TYR A 203 -23.17 9.33 11.04
C TYR A 203 -23.19 9.13 12.57
N GLY A 204 -23.57 10.13 13.35
CA GLY A 204 -23.72 10.04 14.81
C GLY A 204 -22.38 9.97 15.56
N TYR A 205 -21.35 10.64 15.06
CA TYR A 205 -20.04 10.82 15.70
C TYR A 205 -19.92 12.18 16.44
N ALA A 206 -21.01 12.91 16.62
CA ALA A 206 -21.05 14.20 17.33
C ALA A 206 -21.07 13.98 18.83
#